data_3bbc54992aabe3aafdd4a128c444be38
#
_entry.id   3bbc54992aabe3aafdd4a128c444be38
#
_cell.length_a   1.000
_cell.length_b   1.000
_cell.length_c   1.000
_cell.angle_alpha   90.00
_cell.angle_beta   90.00
_cell.angle_gamma   90.00
#
_symmetry.space_group_name_H-M   'P 1'
#
loop_
_entity.id
_entity.type
_entity.pdbx_description
1 polymer ?
#
loop_
_entity_poly.entity_id
_entity_poly.type
_entity_poly.pdbx_seq_one_letter_code
_entity_poly.pdbx_strand_id
1 'polypeptide(L)'
;MAKASSEACSRIDAFLPNYDFRASYQIRINAPRSTVYECLVHSDFNELWLTRLLMTLRTGKRTPRHRMPGDLRQRLQGTGFVILEEVRDEELVIGVAGRFWRPDGRRCMDLTEADFVEFSRPGYAKVAWNFRLRAELSATESTTLSTETRIQCFGRAALWKFGIYWSLVGPFSGLIRKAILKQVKTKAESPA
;
A
#
# COMPACT_ATOMS: atom_id res chain seq x y z
N MET A 1 18.98 5.86 -29.13
CA MET A 1 19.75 5.44 -27.93
C MET A 1 18.91 5.82 -26.70
N ALA A 2 18.20 4.87 -26.13
CA ALA A 2 17.33 5.09 -24.98
C ALA A 2 18.19 5.21 -23.73
N LYS A 3 18.02 6.32 -23.01
CA LYS A 3 18.66 6.62 -21.74
C LYS A 3 18.07 5.69 -20.67
N ALA A 4 18.74 4.59 -20.40
CA ALA A 4 18.45 3.74 -19.25
C ALA A 4 18.73 4.55 -17.98
N SER A 5 17.71 5.20 -17.44
CA SER A 5 17.76 5.72 -16.08
C SER A 5 17.97 4.52 -15.16
N SER A 6 19.06 4.53 -14.39
CA SER A 6 19.32 3.61 -13.30
C SER A 6 18.12 3.68 -12.33
N GLU A 7 17.12 2.85 -12.57
CA GLU A 7 16.06 2.61 -11.61
C GLU A 7 16.68 1.82 -10.46
N ALA A 8 17.06 2.51 -9.40
CA ALA A 8 17.40 1.83 -8.16
C ALA A 8 16.26 0.86 -7.83
N CYS A 9 16.60 -0.41 -7.60
CA CYS A 9 15.67 -1.50 -7.31
C CYS A 9 14.73 -1.08 -6.18
N SER A 10 13.44 -1.34 -6.31
CA SER A 10 12.47 -1.07 -5.25
C SER A 10 12.59 -2.15 -4.18
N ARG A 11 12.51 -1.78 -2.91
CA ARG A 11 12.61 -2.74 -1.79
C ARG A 11 11.50 -3.79 -1.82
N ILE A 12 10.35 -3.50 -2.41
CA ILE A 12 9.29 -4.49 -2.63
C ILE A 12 9.75 -5.68 -3.47
N ASP A 13 10.81 -5.53 -4.29
CA ASP A 13 11.39 -6.61 -5.09
C ASP A 13 12.01 -7.71 -4.22
N ALA A 14 12.50 -7.38 -3.03
CA ALA A 14 13.04 -8.36 -2.08
C ALA A 14 11.94 -9.24 -1.46
N PHE A 15 10.74 -8.69 -1.28
CA PHE A 15 9.64 -9.37 -0.58
C PHE A 15 8.67 -10.08 -1.52
N LEU A 16 8.43 -9.53 -2.71
CA LEU A 16 7.49 -10.09 -3.68
C LEU A 16 7.96 -9.87 -5.11
N PRO A 17 9.04 -10.57 -5.54
CA PRO A 17 9.58 -10.45 -6.90
C PRO A 17 8.64 -11.03 -7.96
N ASN A 18 7.93 -12.11 -7.61
CA ASN A 18 6.97 -12.78 -8.49
C ASN A 18 5.54 -12.43 -8.06
N TYR A 19 4.71 -12.00 -9.01
CA TYR A 19 3.34 -11.60 -8.72
C TYR A 19 2.41 -11.88 -9.92
N ASP A 20 1.14 -12.10 -9.63
CA ASP A 20 0.09 -12.33 -10.63
C ASP A 20 -0.62 -11.03 -11.02
N PHE A 21 -0.70 -10.07 -10.08
CA PHE A 21 -1.34 -8.77 -10.30
C PHE A 21 -0.45 -7.65 -9.78
N ARG A 22 -0.50 -6.52 -10.49
CA ARG A 22 0.26 -5.31 -10.16
C ARG A 22 -0.59 -4.07 -10.39
N ALA A 23 -0.43 -3.07 -9.54
CA ALA A 23 -0.94 -1.72 -9.76
C ALA A 23 0.06 -0.71 -9.20
N SER A 24 0.33 0.37 -9.93
CA SER A 24 1.24 1.43 -9.48
C SER A 24 0.67 2.81 -9.81
N TYR A 25 0.94 3.76 -8.92
CA TYR A 25 0.52 5.16 -9.03
C TYR A 25 1.62 6.05 -8.48
N GLN A 26 1.71 7.27 -8.99
CA GLN A 26 2.67 8.25 -8.50
C GLN A 26 2.12 9.67 -8.61
N ILE A 27 2.69 10.56 -7.79
CA ILE A 27 2.39 11.99 -7.80
C ILE A 27 3.65 12.78 -7.48
N ARG A 28 3.79 13.94 -8.09
CA ARG A 28 4.83 14.89 -7.74
C ARG A 28 4.34 15.85 -6.67
N ILE A 29 5.19 16.09 -5.67
CA ILE A 29 4.93 16.92 -4.50
C ILE A 29 6.06 17.95 -4.39
N ASN A 30 5.71 19.22 -4.26
CA ASN A 30 6.67 20.31 -4.11
C ASN A 30 7.02 20.49 -2.63
N ALA A 31 7.69 19.50 -2.09
CA ALA A 31 8.18 19.47 -0.71
C ALA A 31 9.36 18.49 -0.58
N PRO A 32 10.25 18.67 0.41
CA PRO A 32 11.34 17.76 0.71
C PRO A 32 10.85 16.36 1.08
N ARG A 33 11.69 15.33 0.86
CA ARG A 33 11.35 13.93 1.20
C ARG A 33 10.96 13.75 2.66
N SER A 34 11.66 14.41 3.57
CA SER A 34 11.38 14.34 5.01
C SER A 34 9.97 14.84 5.34
N THR A 35 9.56 15.97 4.79
CA THR A 35 8.20 16.51 4.97
C THR A 35 7.14 15.57 4.39
N VAL A 36 7.38 15.04 3.17
CA VAL A 36 6.46 14.09 2.52
C VAL A 36 6.33 12.80 3.34
N TYR A 37 7.45 12.29 3.88
CA TYR A 37 7.46 11.11 4.72
C TYR A 37 6.67 11.31 6.02
N GLU A 38 6.91 12.40 6.74
CA GLU A 38 6.16 12.75 7.95
C GLU A 38 4.65 12.87 7.66
N CYS A 39 4.28 13.54 6.57
CA CYS A 39 2.89 13.63 6.16
C CYS A 39 2.30 12.26 5.82
N LEU A 40 3.06 11.34 5.22
CA LEU A 40 2.64 9.99 4.91
C LEU A 40 2.37 9.18 6.19
N VAL A 41 3.32 9.13 7.11
CA VAL A 41 3.24 8.33 8.33
C VAL A 41 2.12 8.82 9.26
N HIS A 42 1.90 10.13 9.33
CA HIS A 42 0.85 10.75 10.16
C HIS A 42 -0.50 10.90 9.45
N SER A 43 -0.63 10.49 8.18
CA SER A 43 -1.91 10.56 7.47
C SER A 43 -2.85 9.44 7.92
N ASP A 44 -4.09 9.81 8.24
CA ASP A 44 -5.15 8.83 8.54
C ASP A 44 -5.92 8.48 7.25
N PHE A 45 -5.64 7.32 6.70
CA PHE A 45 -6.29 6.84 5.47
C PHE A 45 -7.73 6.36 5.69
N ASN A 46 -8.15 6.16 6.95
CA ASN A 46 -9.54 5.85 7.28
C ASN A 46 -10.47 7.08 7.16
N GLU A 47 -9.90 8.30 7.18
CA GLU A 47 -10.68 9.52 6.93
C GLU A 47 -11.18 9.59 5.48
N LEU A 48 -10.55 8.89 4.53
CA LEU A 48 -11.01 8.85 3.16
C LEU A 48 -12.37 8.17 3.07
N TRP A 49 -13.39 8.92 2.66
CA TRP A 49 -14.76 8.42 2.50
C TRP A 49 -14.84 7.20 1.59
N LEU A 50 -13.95 7.13 0.59
CA LEU A 50 -13.86 6.04 -0.37
C LEU A 50 -13.38 4.73 0.28
N THR A 51 -12.39 4.80 1.18
CA THR A 51 -11.93 3.65 1.97
C THR A 51 -13.07 3.10 2.83
N ARG A 52 -13.81 3.99 3.48
CA ARG A 52 -14.97 3.63 4.31
C ARG A 52 -16.10 3.04 3.48
N LEU A 53 -16.41 3.63 2.33
CA LEU A 53 -17.42 3.10 1.41
C LEU A 53 -17.06 1.67 0.98
N LEU A 54 -15.81 1.44 0.54
CA LEU A 54 -15.34 0.12 0.12
C LEU A 54 -15.40 -0.90 1.26
N MET A 55 -14.99 -0.50 2.47
CA MET A 55 -15.09 -1.37 3.65
C MET A 55 -16.53 -1.68 4.03
N THR A 56 -17.43 -0.70 3.94
CA THR A 56 -18.87 -0.89 4.17
C THR A 56 -19.48 -1.85 3.14
N LEU A 57 -19.18 -1.67 1.86
CA LEU A 57 -19.63 -2.56 0.78
C LEU A 57 -19.09 -3.99 0.96
N ARG A 58 -17.84 -4.12 1.41
CA ARG A 58 -17.19 -5.41 1.61
C ARG A 58 -17.72 -6.17 2.82
N THR A 59 -17.93 -5.48 3.94
CA THR A 59 -18.24 -6.11 5.23
C THR A 59 -19.73 -6.05 5.58
N GLY A 60 -20.53 -5.26 4.85
CA GLY A 60 -21.92 -4.95 5.19
C GLY A 60 -22.07 -4.12 6.47
N LYS A 61 -20.97 -3.74 7.11
CA LYS A 61 -20.96 -2.98 8.35
C LYS A 61 -20.52 -1.54 8.10
N ARG A 62 -21.24 -0.59 8.64
CA ARG A 62 -20.89 0.83 8.56
C ARG A 62 -19.58 1.06 9.33
N THR A 63 -18.52 1.46 8.64
CA THR A 63 -17.24 1.81 9.26
C THR A 63 -17.38 3.17 9.93
N PRO A 64 -17.26 3.28 11.26
CA PRO A 64 -17.42 4.55 11.95
C PRO A 64 -16.32 5.55 11.55
N ARG A 65 -16.66 6.85 11.67
CA ARG A 65 -15.71 7.97 11.49
C ARG A 65 -14.86 8.08 12.76
N HIS A 66 -13.94 7.16 12.95
CA HIS A 66 -13.04 7.25 14.09
C HIS A 66 -11.63 7.57 13.58
N ARG A 67 -11.11 8.71 14.02
CA ARG A 67 -9.70 9.06 13.81
C ARG A 67 -8.90 8.15 14.73
N MET A 68 -8.13 7.24 14.14
CA MET A 68 -7.22 6.40 14.93
C MET A 68 -6.04 7.25 15.36
N PRO A 69 -5.82 7.46 16.68
CA PRO A 69 -4.64 8.15 17.16
C PRO A 69 -3.38 7.35 16.83
N GLY A 70 -2.26 8.03 16.76
CA GLY A 70 -0.97 7.41 16.54
C GLY A 70 -0.49 7.44 15.08
N ASP A 71 0.69 6.93 14.88
CA ASP A 71 1.32 6.79 13.57
C ASP A 71 0.81 5.56 12.80
N LEU A 72 1.28 5.40 11.57
CA LEU A 72 0.88 4.28 10.71
C LEU A 72 1.20 2.92 11.35
N ARG A 73 2.31 2.79 12.09
CA ARG A 73 2.71 1.54 12.74
C ARG A 73 1.71 1.12 13.81
N GLN A 74 1.31 2.05 14.67
CA GLN A 74 0.31 1.79 15.72
C GLN A 74 -1.04 1.40 15.11
N ARG A 75 -1.42 2.03 14.01
CA ARG A 75 -2.68 1.73 13.30
C ARG A 75 -2.68 0.39 12.57
N LEU A 76 -1.52 -0.14 12.18
CA LEU A 76 -1.39 -1.45 11.57
C LEU A 76 -1.41 -2.61 12.58
N GLN A 77 -1.11 -2.34 13.85
CA GLN A 77 -1.12 -3.37 14.90
C GLN A 77 -2.49 -4.03 15.03
N GLY A 78 -2.52 -5.35 15.18
CA GLY A 78 -3.74 -6.13 15.32
C GLY A 78 -4.64 -6.18 14.08
N THR A 79 -4.19 -5.65 12.92
CA THR A 79 -4.98 -5.64 11.68
C THR A 79 -4.61 -6.77 10.71
N GLY A 80 -3.55 -7.54 11.01
CA GLY A 80 -2.99 -8.56 10.14
C GLY A 80 -2.05 -8.01 9.06
N PHE A 81 -1.75 -6.70 9.10
CA PHE A 81 -0.70 -6.11 8.27
C PHE A 81 0.64 -6.15 9.01
N VAL A 82 1.71 -6.36 8.26
CA VAL A 82 3.09 -6.37 8.75
C VAL A 82 3.91 -5.33 7.99
N ILE A 83 4.70 -4.54 8.70
CA ILE A 83 5.72 -3.71 8.08
C ILE A 83 6.88 -4.63 7.74
N LEU A 84 7.16 -4.78 6.44
CA LEU A 84 8.22 -5.64 5.93
C LEU A 84 9.57 -4.91 5.97
N GLU A 85 9.57 -3.66 5.57
CA GLU A 85 10.77 -2.82 5.64
C GLU A 85 10.36 -1.35 5.70
N GLU A 86 11.11 -0.57 6.45
CA GLU A 86 10.95 0.87 6.52
C GLU A 86 12.31 1.54 6.54
N VAL A 87 12.57 2.32 5.49
CA VAL A 87 13.72 3.22 5.43
C VAL A 87 13.19 4.63 5.37
N ARG A 88 13.43 5.37 6.45
CA ARG A 88 12.96 6.74 6.61
C ARG A 88 13.34 7.59 5.40
N ASP A 89 12.40 8.40 4.94
CA ASP A 89 12.53 9.32 3.79
C ASP A 89 12.80 8.62 2.44
N GLU A 90 12.76 7.29 2.38
CA GLU A 90 13.03 6.53 1.16
C GLU A 90 11.87 5.61 0.76
N GLU A 91 11.59 4.59 1.55
CA GLU A 91 10.60 3.59 1.19
C GLU A 91 10.01 2.89 2.43
N LEU A 92 8.70 2.70 2.43
CA LEU A 92 7.96 1.90 3.39
C LEU A 92 7.29 0.75 2.64
N VAL A 93 7.55 -0.49 3.05
CA VAL A 93 6.96 -1.70 2.47
C VAL A 93 6.09 -2.40 3.50
N ILE A 94 4.85 -2.72 3.11
CA ILE A 94 3.85 -3.33 3.98
C ILE A 94 3.33 -4.60 3.31
N GLY A 95 3.15 -5.64 4.11
CA GLY A 95 2.66 -6.94 3.66
C GLY A 95 1.38 -7.39 4.36
N VAL A 96 0.64 -8.26 3.72
CA VAL A 96 -0.49 -8.98 4.30
C VAL A 96 -0.74 -10.26 3.53
N ALA A 97 -1.13 -11.34 4.20
CA ALA A 97 -1.59 -12.56 3.55
C ALA A 97 -3.01 -12.92 4.00
N GLY A 98 -3.79 -13.53 3.10
CA GLY A 98 -5.17 -13.88 3.44
C GLY A 98 -5.98 -14.40 2.26
N ARG A 99 -7.28 -14.57 2.50
CA ARG A 99 -8.29 -14.92 1.49
C ARG A 99 -9.18 -13.72 1.23
N PHE A 100 -8.66 -12.72 0.50
CA PHE A 100 -9.28 -11.40 0.33
C PHE A 100 -10.64 -11.42 -0.38
N TRP A 101 -10.92 -12.45 -1.17
CA TRP A 101 -12.20 -12.63 -1.87
C TRP A 101 -13.34 -13.15 -0.97
N ARG A 102 -13.05 -13.50 0.30
CA ARG A 102 -14.07 -13.93 1.25
C ARG A 102 -14.68 -12.72 1.96
N PRO A 103 -15.99 -12.73 2.25
CA PRO A 103 -16.64 -11.66 2.98
C PRO A 103 -16.08 -11.47 4.40
N ASP A 104 -15.67 -12.58 5.05
CA ASP A 104 -15.02 -12.56 6.36
C ASP A 104 -13.59 -11.98 6.30
N GLY A 105 -13.05 -11.80 5.10
CA GLY A 105 -11.75 -11.18 4.85
C GLY A 105 -10.62 -11.81 5.65
N ARG A 106 -10.65 -13.15 5.85
CA ARG A 106 -9.68 -13.86 6.68
C ARG A 106 -8.26 -13.52 6.27
N ARG A 107 -7.65 -12.64 7.06
CA ARG A 107 -6.22 -12.35 7.02
C ARG A 107 -5.50 -13.30 7.96
N CYS A 108 -4.27 -13.65 7.62
CA CYS A 108 -3.38 -14.30 8.58
C CYS A 108 -2.95 -13.21 9.56
N MET A 109 -3.30 -13.42 10.83
CA MET A 109 -2.91 -12.50 11.88
C MET A 109 -1.49 -12.86 12.36
N ASP A 110 -0.81 -11.88 12.93
CA ASP A 110 0.48 -12.06 13.59
C ASP A 110 1.62 -12.63 12.70
N LEU A 111 1.57 -12.30 11.39
CA LEU A 111 2.68 -12.61 10.49
C LEU A 111 3.87 -11.72 10.81
N THR A 112 5.04 -12.35 10.92
CA THR A 112 6.33 -11.66 10.91
C THR A 112 6.77 -11.37 9.48
N GLU A 113 7.85 -10.58 9.30
CA GLU A 113 8.49 -10.39 8.00
C GLU A 113 8.93 -11.73 7.39
N ALA A 114 9.61 -12.58 8.18
CA ALA A 114 10.07 -13.90 7.76
C ALA A 114 8.89 -14.80 7.33
N ASP A 115 7.80 -14.84 8.12
CA ASP A 115 6.59 -15.58 7.77
C ASP A 115 5.99 -15.10 6.45
N PHE A 116 6.03 -13.79 6.17
CA PHE A 116 5.53 -13.23 4.92
C PHE A 116 6.38 -13.68 3.73
N VAL A 117 7.71 -13.65 3.86
CA VAL A 117 8.63 -14.07 2.78
C VAL A 117 8.39 -15.53 2.43
N GLU A 118 8.35 -16.42 3.43
CA GLU A 118 8.17 -17.87 3.26
C GLU A 118 6.73 -18.27 2.93
N PHE A 119 5.77 -17.33 3.04
CA PHE A 119 4.36 -17.65 2.87
C PHE A 119 4.05 -18.16 1.47
N SER A 120 3.57 -19.42 1.40
CA SER A 120 3.22 -20.11 0.15
C SER A 120 1.97 -21.00 0.28
N ARG A 121 1.11 -20.72 1.26
CA ARG A 121 -0.03 -21.57 1.63
C ARG A 121 -1.06 -21.68 0.51
N PRO A 122 -1.37 -22.90 -0.01
CA PRO A 122 -2.36 -23.11 -1.06
C PRO A 122 -3.74 -22.55 -0.69
N GLY A 123 -4.41 -21.93 -1.66
CA GLY A 123 -5.72 -21.34 -1.47
C GLY A 123 -5.70 -19.97 -0.77
N TYR A 124 -4.54 -19.33 -0.68
CA TYR A 124 -4.34 -17.98 -0.14
C TYR A 124 -3.71 -17.07 -1.20
N ALA A 125 -3.67 -15.79 -0.89
CA ALA A 125 -2.86 -14.80 -1.60
C ALA A 125 -2.06 -13.96 -0.60
N LYS A 126 -0.87 -13.51 -1.00
CA LYS A 126 -0.13 -12.47 -0.28
C LYS A 126 -0.07 -11.21 -1.13
N VAL A 127 -0.12 -10.08 -0.45
CA VAL A 127 -0.09 -8.74 -1.04
C VAL A 127 1.02 -7.97 -0.37
N ALA A 128 1.90 -7.37 -1.17
CA ALA A 128 2.83 -6.36 -0.72
C ALA A 128 2.48 -5.04 -1.40
N TRP A 129 2.63 -3.94 -0.67
CA TRP A 129 2.60 -2.61 -1.27
C TRP A 129 3.62 -1.72 -0.60
N ASN A 130 4.08 -0.73 -1.35
CA ASN A 130 5.03 0.23 -0.86
C ASN A 130 4.53 1.67 -1.00
N PHE A 131 5.22 2.56 -0.31
CA PHE A 131 5.29 3.98 -0.60
C PHE A 131 6.76 4.34 -0.76
N ARG A 132 7.13 4.85 -1.92
CA ARG A 132 8.51 5.18 -2.26
C ARG A 132 8.64 6.67 -2.57
N LEU A 133 9.64 7.29 -1.97
CA LEU A 133 9.96 8.70 -2.10
C LEU A 133 11.26 8.86 -2.90
N ARG A 134 11.21 9.58 -4.00
CA ARG A 134 12.39 9.90 -4.81
C ARG A 134 12.55 11.40 -4.91
N ALA A 135 13.73 11.92 -4.60
CA ALA A 135 14.07 13.31 -4.87
C ALA A 135 14.17 13.53 -6.38
N GLU A 136 13.69 14.63 -6.88
CA GLU A 136 13.88 15.02 -8.28
C GLU A 136 15.16 15.84 -8.42
N LEU A 137 16.03 15.42 -9.34
CA LEU A 137 17.36 16.04 -9.56
C LEU A 137 17.28 17.45 -10.18
N SER A 138 16.14 17.82 -10.76
CA SER A 138 16.00 19.06 -11.53
C SER A 138 15.26 20.19 -10.82
N ALA A 139 14.72 19.97 -9.63
CA ALA A 139 13.97 20.99 -8.89
C ALA A 139 14.34 20.93 -7.41
N THR A 140 14.76 22.05 -6.87
CA THR A 140 14.96 22.26 -5.45
C THR A 140 13.68 21.83 -4.71
N GLU A 141 13.83 20.89 -3.77
CA GLU A 141 12.78 20.48 -2.83
C GLU A 141 11.51 19.85 -3.42
N SER A 142 11.62 19.09 -4.54
CA SER A 142 10.47 18.29 -4.98
C SER A 142 10.70 16.79 -4.85
N THR A 143 9.63 16.09 -4.51
CA THR A 143 9.62 14.65 -4.27
C THR A 143 8.58 13.96 -5.14
N THR A 144 8.96 12.90 -5.83
CA THR A 144 8.00 11.97 -6.43
C THR A 144 7.64 10.91 -5.41
N LEU A 145 6.39 10.93 -4.95
CA LEU A 145 5.81 9.88 -4.11
C LEU A 145 5.09 8.87 -5.00
N SER A 146 5.53 7.63 -4.96
CA SER A 146 4.92 6.51 -5.69
C SER A 146 4.43 5.42 -4.74
N THR A 147 3.44 4.65 -5.18
CA THR A 147 2.95 3.45 -4.49
C THR A 147 2.76 2.34 -5.51
N GLU A 148 3.25 1.18 -5.19
CA GLU A 148 3.07 -0.04 -5.97
C GLU A 148 2.42 -1.11 -5.11
N THR A 149 1.54 -1.90 -5.70
CA THR A 149 0.93 -3.07 -5.06
C THR A 149 1.18 -4.26 -5.93
N ARG A 150 1.64 -5.33 -5.31
CA ARG A 150 1.83 -6.64 -5.94
C ARG A 150 1.03 -7.70 -5.20
N ILE A 151 0.48 -8.62 -5.94
CA ILE A 151 -0.32 -9.72 -5.40
C ILE A 151 0.18 -11.02 -5.99
N GLN A 152 0.43 -12.01 -5.13
CA GLN A 152 0.74 -13.38 -5.52
C GLN A 152 -0.29 -14.32 -4.94
N CYS A 153 -0.84 -15.19 -5.79
CA CYS A 153 -1.86 -16.18 -5.42
C CYS A 153 -1.26 -17.58 -5.41
N PHE A 154 -1.61 -18.38 -4.40
CA PHE A 154 -1.09 -19.74 -4.26
C PHE A 154 -2.12 -20.77 -4.70
N GLY A 155 -1.94 -21.28 -5.93
CA GLY A 155 -2.79 -22.26 -6.57
C GLY A 155 -3.86 -21.68 -7.50
N ARG A 156 -4.24 -22.46 -8.53
CA ARG A 156 -5.17 -22.04 -9.60
C ARG A 156 -6.52 -21.54 -9.09
N ALA A 157 -7.07 -22.18 -8.06
CA ALA A 157 -8.34 -21.76 -7.47
C ALA A 157 -8.25 -20.40 -6.75
N ALA A 158 -7.12 -20.11 -6.10
CA ALA A 158 -6.86 -18.81 -5.48
C ALA A 158 -6.72 -17.73 -6.55
N LEU A 159 -5.94 -18.00 -7.59
CA LEU A 159 -5.74 -17.08 -8.71
C LEU A 159 -7.07 -16.70 -9.38
N TRP A 160 -7.91 -17.68 -9.70
CA TRP A 160 -9.21 -17.46 -10.32
C TRP A 160 -10.16 -16.63 -9.42
N LYS A 161 -10.29 -17.03 -8.14
CA LYS A 161 -11.14 -16.32 -7.16
C LYS A 161 -10.66 -14.90 -6.92
N PHE A 162 -9.34 -14.73 -6.78
CA PHE A 162 -8.75 -13.40 -6.62
C PHE A 162 -8.91 -12.55 -7.89
N GLY A 163 -8.78 -13.13 -9.08
CA GLY A 163 -8.98 -12.44 -10.35
C GLY A 163 -10.38 -11.82 -10.47
N ILE A 164 -11.43 -12.58 -10.14
CA ILE A 164 -12.81 -12.06 -10.10
C ILE A 164 -12.93 -10.94 -9.07
N TYR A 165 -12.43 -11.16 -7.86
CA TYR A 165 -12.44 -10.16 -6.80
C TYR A 165 -11.69 -8.88 -7.23
N TRP A 166 -10.53 -9.03 -7.86
CA TRP A 166 -9.70 -7.91 -8.29
C TRP A 166 -10.32 -7.12 -9.46
N SER A 167 -11.02 -7.77 -10.35
CA SER A 167 -11.76 -7.08 -11.43
C SER A 167 -12.81 -6.12 -10.88
N LEU A 168 -13.44 -6.48 -9.75
CA LEU A 168 -14.45 -5.65 -9.11
C LEU A 168 -13.81 -4.58 -8.18
N VAL A 169 -12.82 -4.96 -7.40
CA VAL A 169 -12.26 -4.13 -6.31
C VAL A 169 -11.05 -3.32 -6.77
N GLY A 170 -10.31 -3.80 -7.76
CA GLY A 170 -9.10 -3.15 -8.27
C GLY A 170 -9.27 -1.69 -8.67
N PRO A 171 -10.30 -1.32 -9.46
CA PRO A 171 -10.56 0.08 -9.80
C PRO A 171 -10.77 0.97 -8.58
N PHE A 172 -11.53 0.51 -7.58
CA PHE A 172 -11.74 1.25 -6.33
C PHE A 172 -10.47 1.34 -5.49
N SER A 173 -9.69 0.27 -5.43
CA SER A 173 -8.37 0.28 -4.78
C SER A 173 -7.45 1.32 -5.42
N GLY A 174 -7.48 1.45 -6.74
CA GLY A 174 -6.74 2.47 -7.47
C GLY A 174 -7.17 3.89 -7.11
N LEU A 175 -8.47 4.14 -7.00
CA LEU A 175 -9.01 5.43 -6.57
C LEU A 175 -8.58 5.78 -5.15
N ILE A 176 -8.61 4.80 -4.22
CA ILE A 176 -8.15 5.00 -2.83
C ILE A 176 -6.67 5.39 -2.83
N ARG A 177 -5.81 4.70 -3.60
CA ARG A 177 -4.39 5.01 -3.66
C ARG A 177 -4.11 6.40 -4.20
N LYS A 178 -4.80 6.80 -5.27
CA LYS A 178 -4.72 8.17 -5.80
C LYS A 178 -5.17 9.21 -4.76
N ALA A 179 -6.22 8.91 -4.00
CA ALA A 179 -6.70 9.78 -2.93
C ALA A 179 -5.69 9.89 -1.78
N ILE A 180 -5.04 8.79 -1.39
CA ILE A 180 -3.94 8.79 -0.40
C ILE A 180 -2.80 9.69 -0.88
N LEU A 181 -2.31 9.48 -2.10
CA LEU A 181 -1.23 10.30 -2.66
C LEU A 181 -1.61 11.78 -2.69
N LYS A 182 -2.84 12.10 -3.10
CA LYS A 182 -3.35 13.48 -3.12
C LYS A 182 -3.45 14.08 -1.71
N GLN A 183 -3.89 13.32 -0.72
CA GLN A 183 -3.97 13.77 0.68
C GLN A 183 -2.59 14.11 1.22
N VAL A 184 -1.59 13.24 0.99
CA VAL A 184 -0.20 13.49 1.39
C VAL A 184 0.33 14.75 0.70
N LYS A 185 0.09 14.89 -0.62
CA LYS A 185 0.48 16.09 -1.37
C LYS A 185 -0.11 17.36 -0.76
N THR A 186 -1.42 17.40 -0.55
CA THR A 186 -2.08 18.57 0.02
C THR A 186 -1.51 18.95 1.38
N LYS A 187 -1.23 17.95 2.24
CA LYS A 187 -0.65 18.20 3.57
C LYS A 187 0.80 18.69 3.49
N ALA A 188 1.61 18.09 2.60
CA ALA A 188 3.03 18.43 2.48
C ALA A 188 3.27 19.79 1.80
N GLU A 189 2.35 20.24 0.95
CA GLU A 189 2.42 21.54 0.26
C GLU A 189 1.65 22.66 1.00
N SER A 190 0.94 22.34 2.10
CA SER A 190 0.29 23.38 2.92
C SER A 190 1.37 24.13 3.71
N PRO A 191 1.35 25.46 3.71
CA PRO A 191 2.25 26.23 4.57
C PRO A 191 1.98 25.89 6.05
N ALA A 192 3.07 25.74 6.82
CA ALA A 192 3.04 25.51 8.26
C ALA A 192 2.47 26.71 9.02
#